data_373f854ba4cce2f6f46753d3bde932c3
#
_entry.id   373f854ba4cce2f6f46753d3bde932c3
#
_cell.length_a   1.000
_cell.length_b   1.000
_cell.length_c   1.000
_cell.angle_alpha   90.00
_cell.angle_beta   90.00
_cell.angle_gamma   90.00
#
_symmetry.space_group_name_H-M   'P 1'
#
loop_
_entity.id
_entity.type
_entity.pdbx_description
1 polymer ?
#
loop_
_entity_poly.entity_id
_entity_poly.type
_entity_poly.pdbx_seq_one_letter_code
_entity_poly.pdbx_strand_id
1 'polypeptide(L)'
;AHQVGPAVAAGCPVLIKPAPATPTCCMALVELFREAGLPDELLIPIPCTNEQAAQLASDSRMALFSFIGSSKVGWKLRSTLAPGVRCVLEHGGAAPVIVHEDADLSKVVPALLRGGYYHAGQVCVSVQRVFAHHQIKRELVERLNEGAAQLIVGDPTDEKTQVGPLIRAQEIERINAWAGEAD
;
A
#
# COMPACT_ATOMS: atom_id res chain seq x y z
N ALA A 1 7.90 -4.60 6.35
CA ALA A 1 9.19 -5.18 5.94
C ALA A 1 10.10 -4.16 5.26
N HIS A 2 9.63 -3.37 4.25
CA HIS A 2 10.46 -2.47 3.42
C HIS A 2 11.20 -1.38 4.22
N GLN A 3 10.66 -0.91 5.33
CA GLN A 3 11.26 0.12 6.17
C GLN A 3 12.16 -0.50 7.25
N VAL A 4 11.62 -1.49 7.98
CA VAL A 4 12.30 -2.09 9.14
C VAL A 4 13.48 -2.97 8.72
N GLY A 5 13.28 -3.84 7.73
CA GLY A 5 14.32 -4.79 7.31
C GLY A 5 15.65 -4.14 6.97
N PRO A 6 15.69 -3.17 6.03
CA PRO A 6 16.92 -2.45 5.69
C PRO A 6 17.52 -1.66 6.84
N ALA A 7 16.69 -1.05 7.70
CA ALA A 7 17.17 -0.29 8.85
C ALA A 7 17.88 -1.19 9.87
N VAL A 8 17.25 -2.32 10.23
CA VAL A 8 17.83 -3.32 11.14
C VAL A 8 19.11 -3.93 10.55
N ALA A 9 19.09 -4.27 9.24
CA ALA A 9 20.28 -4.80 8.57
C ALA A 9 21.45 -3.80 8.55
N ALA A 10 21.15 -2.50 8.57
CA ALA A 10 22.16 -1.43 8.68
C ALA A 10 22.55 -1.11 10.14
N GLY A 11 22.01 -1.82 11.14
CA GLY A 11 22.27 -1.56 12.55
C GLY A 11 21.61 -0.30 13.09
N CYS A 12 20.58 0.22 12.43
CA CYS A 12 19.88 1.41 12.88
C CYS A 12 18.74 1.06 13.83
N PRO A 13 18.61 1.71 15.00
CA PRO A 13 17.43 1.57 15.84
C PRO A 13 16.20 2.16 15.17
N VAL A 14 15.07 1.50 15.33
CA VAL A 14 13.81 1.84 14.65
C VAL A 14 12.68 2.05 15.66
N LEU A 15 12.03 3.20 15.57
CA LEU A 15 10.72 3.43 16.17
C LEU A 15 9.66 3.17 15.10
N ILE A 16 8.83 2.15 15.28
CA ILE A 16 7.79 1.82 14.29
C ILE A 16 6.39 2.13 14.82
N LYS A 17 5.68 2.98 14.08
CA LYS A 17 4.26 3.24 14.36
C LYS A 17 3.39 2.35 13.47
N PRO A 18 2.64 1.40 14.04
CA PRO A 18 1.67 0.62 13.28
C PRO A 18 0.52 1.49 12.79
N ALA A 19 -0.09 1.12 11.65
CA ALA A 19 -1.32 1.73 11.19
C ALA A 19 -2.45 1.44 12.20
N PRO A 20 -3.20 2.46 12.69
CA PRO A 20 -4.22 2.23 13.72
C PRO A 20 -5.32 1.24 13.32
N ALA A 21 -5.67 1.21 12.02
CA ALA A 21 -6.69 0.30 11.51
C ALA A 21 -6.22 -1.15 11.36
N THR A 22 -4.90 -1.39 11.22
CA THR A 22 -4.32 -2.73 10.95
C THR A 22 -3.01 -2.94 11.71
N PRO A 23 -3.00 -2.88 13.05
CA PRO A 23 -1.75 -2.93 13.82
C PRO A 23 -1.16 -4.34 13.92
N THR A 24 -1.98 -5.38 13.84
CA THR A 24 -1.65 -6.76 14.19
C THR A 24 -0.44 -7.29 13.42
N CYS A 25 -0.42 -7.14 12.10
CA CYS A 25 0.71 -7.62 11.28
C CYS A 25 2.02 -6.90 11.61
N CYS A 26 1.95 -5.60 11.95
CA CYS A 26 3.13 -4.85 12.36
C CYS A 26 3.66 -5.34 13.70
N MET A 27 2.77 -5.59 14.67
CA MET A 27 3.15 -6.11 15.99
C MET A 27 3.72 -7.53 15.86
N ALA A 28 3.09 -8.41 15.09
CA ALA A 28 3.62 -9.74 14.83
C ALA A 28 5.02 -9.70 14.18
N LEU A 29 5.27 -8.77 13.27
CA LEU A 29 6.59 -8.58 12.68
C LEU A 29 7.64 -8.22 13.77
N VAL A 30 7.29 -7.35 14.70
CA VAL A 30 8.19 -6.99 15.81
C VAL A 30 8.52 -8.20 16.67
N GLU A 31 7.52 -9.02 17.02
CA GLU A 31 7.74 -10.25 17.79
C GLU A 31 8.65 -11.25 17.04
N LEU A 32 8.48 -11.42 15.74
CA LEU A 32 9.37 -12.27 14.94
C LEU A 32 10.83 -11.79 14.98
N PHE A 33 11.08 -10.49 14.98
CA PHE A 33 12.45 -9.97 15.13
C PHE A 33 13.02 -10.25 16.51
N ARG A 34 12.21 -10.16 17.57
CA ARG A 34 12.60 -10.50 18.96
C ARG A 34 12.90 -11.98 19.10
N GLU A 35 12.03 -12.84 18.59
CA GLU A 35 12.24 -14.29 18.55
C GLU A 35 13.52 -14.67 17.79
N ALA A 36 13.88 -13.91 16.77
CA ALA A 36 15.13 -14.08 16.02
C ALA A 36 16.37 -13.53 16.77
N GLY A 37 16.20 -12.98 17.98
CA GLY A 37 17.29 -12.49 18.82
C GLY A 37 17.65 -11.02 18.62
N LEU A 38 16.81 -10.21 17.96
CA LEU A 38 17.03 -8.77 17.88
C LEU A 38 16.80 -8.14 19.26
N PRO A 39 17.76 -7.34 19.79
CA PRO A 39 17.56 -6.61 21.04
C PRO A 39 16.35 -5.67 20.98
N ASP A 40 15.58 -5.62 22.06
CA ASP A 40 14.33 -4.83 22.13
C ASP A 40 14.54 -3.35 21.82
N GLU A 41 15.70 -2.81 22.14
CA GLU A 41 16.06 -1.39 21.94
C GLU A 41 16.25 -1.05 20.46
N LEU A 42 16.47 -2.04 19.59
CA LEU A 42 16.69 -1.81 18.17
C LEU A 42 15.39 -1.75 17.35
N LEU A 43 14.27 -2.27 17.87
CA LEU A 43 12.97 -2.20 17.20
C LEU A 43 11.84 -1.99 18.21
N ILE A 44 11.42 -0.74 18.36
CA ILE A 44 10.43 -0.34 19.37
C ILE A 44 9.11 0.00 18.66
N PRO A 45 8.03 -0.78 18.87
CA PRO A 45 6.71 -0.42 18.38
C PRO A 45 6.11 0.70 19.24
N ILE A 46 5.55 1.71 18.57
CA ILE A 46 4.89 2.85 19.21
C ILE A 46 3.45 2.97 18.71
N PRO A 47 2.51 2.22 19.29
CA PRO A 47 1.08 2.43 19.04
C PRO A 47 0.67 3.79 19.61
N CYS A 48 0.43 4.76 18.76
CA CYS A 48 0.12 6.13 19.16
C CYS A 48 -0.86 6.79 18.19
N THR A 49 -1.43 7.92 18.62
CA THR A 49 -2.32 8.73 17.75
C THR A 49 -1.52 9.40 16.63
N ASN A 50 -2.23 9.94 15.64
CA ASN A 50 -1.58 10.67 14.54
C ASN A 50 -0.91 11.95 15.01
N GLU A 51 -1.47 12.61 16.04
CA GLU A 51 -0.92 13.80 16.67
C GLU A 51 0.40 13.49 17.40
N GLN A 52 0.42 12.41 18.17
CA GLN A 52 1.65 11.92 18.84
C GLN A 52 2.72 11.51 17.84
N ALA A 53 2.31 10.84 16.73
CA ALA A 53 3.23 10.49 15.66
C ALA A 53 3.84 11.72 14.96
N ALA A 54 3.07 12.79 14.79
CA ALA A 54 3.57 14.04 14.23
C ALA A 54 4.58 14.72 15.18
N GLN A 55 4.37 14.64 16.49
CA GLN A 55 5.34 15.13 17.50
C GLN A 55 6.64 14.32 17.43
N LEU A 56 6.56 13.00 17.35
CA LEU A 56 7.74 12.15 17.19
C LEU A 56 8.50 12.48 15.90
N ALA A 57 7.79 12.65 14.79
CA ALA A 57 8.40 12.98 13.51
C ALA A 57 9.17 14.31 13.54
N SER A 58 8.73 15.28 14.35
CA SER A 58 9.37 16.59 14.50
C SER A 58 10.53 16.61 15.50
N ASP A 59 10.80 15.52 16.20
CA ASP A 59 11.85 15.44 17.22
C ASP A 59 13.25 15.49 16.55
N SER A 60 14.11 16.40 17.01
CA SER A 60 15.45 16.63 16.45
C SER A 60 16.44 15.45 16.66
N ARG A 61 16.09 14.48 17.50
CA ARG A 61 16.87 13.25 17.70
C ARG A 61 16.67 12.23 16.57
N MET A 62 15.65 12.42 15.75
CA MET A 62 15.40 11.54 14.59
C MET A 62 16.41 11.85 13.49
N ALA A 63 17.09 10.81 12.98
CA ALA A 63 18.02 10.94 11.87
C ALA A 63 17.35 10.71 10.51
N LEU A 64 16.34 9.85 10.48
CA LEU A 64 15.60 9.49 9.27
C LEU A 64 14.12 9.31 9.61
N PHE A 65 13.28 9.88 8.76
CA PHE A 65 11.83 9.68 8.78
C PHE A 65 11.41 8.94 7.51
N SER A 66 10.77 7.79 7.67
CA SER A 66 10.21 7.01 6.55
C SER A 66 8.70 6.86 6.73
N PHE A 67 7.94 7.21 5.70
CA PHE A 67 6.48 7.20 5.75
C PHE A 67 5.89 6.48 4.54
N ILE A 68 4.94 5.59 4.81
CA ILE A 68 4.10 4.94 3.81
C ILE A 68 2.66 5.37 4.06
N GLY A 69 2.02 5.98 3.05
CA GLY A 69 0.64 6.45 3.15
C GLY A 69 0.26 7.46 2.08
N SER A 70 -0.78 8.27 2.35
CA SER A 70 -1.24 9.26 1.37
C SER A 70 -0.25 10.42 1.21
N SER A 71 -0.14 10.96 -0.01
CA SER A 71 0.71 12.10 -0.33
C SER A 71 0.38 13.32 0.53
N LYS A 72 -0.90 13.59 0.75
CA LYS A 72 -1.36 14.71 1.61
C LYS A 72 -0.77 14.64 3.03
N VAL A 73 -0.77 13.46 3.63
CA VAL A 73 -0.21 13.27 4.98
C VAL A 73 1.32 13.29 4.95
N GLY A 74 1.94 12.61 4.00
CA GLY A 74 3.39 12.56 3.89
C GLY A 74 4.02 13.93 3.68
N TRP A 75 3.49 14.75 2.78
CA TRP A 75 3.98 16.12 2.57
C TRP A 75 3.78 17.00 3.80
N LYS A 76 2.65 16.87 4.50
CA LYS A 76 2.42 17.57 5.77
C LYS A 76 3.45 17.17 6.83
N LEU A 77 3.72 15.90 7.02
CA LEU A 77 4.71 15.43 7.99
C LEU A 77 6.12 15.88 7.61
N ARG A 78 6.49 15.79 6.33
CA ARG A 78 7.79 16.28 5.86
C ARG A 78 8.03 17.75 6.20
N SER A 79 7.00 18.60 6.10
CA SER A 79 7.13 20.04 6.40
C SER A 79 7.34 20.33 7.90
N THR A 80 7.14 19.35 8.78
CA THR A 80 7.30 19.51 10.23
C THR A 80 8.59 18.85 10.77
N LEU A 81 9.37 18.18 9.91
CA LEU A 81 10.59 17.53 10.34
C LEU A 81 11.63 18.54 10.82
N ALA A 82 12.42 18.14 11.81
CA ALA A 82 13.54 18.95 12.28
C ALA A 82 14.62 19.11 11.18
N PRO A 83 15.38 20.21 11.19
CA PRO A 83 16.47 20.40 10.24
C PRO A 83 17.48 19.23 10.25
N GLY A 84 17.90 18.78 9.06
CA GLY A 84 18.86 17.68 8.90
C GLY A 84 18.26 16.28 8.90
N VAL A 85 16.98 16.09 9.25
CA VAL A 85 16.30 14.79 9.16
C VAL A 85 16.14 14.38 7.72
N ARG A 86 16.65 13.21 7.36
CA ARG A 86 16.39 12.60 6.04
C ARG A 86 14.94 12.13 5.96
N CYS A 87 14.30 12.34 4.80
CA CYS A 87 12.91 12.00 4.60
C CYS A 87 12.73 11.07 3.39
N VAL A 88 12.08 9.93 3.61
CA VAL A 88 11.67 8.98 2.57
C VAL A 88 10.15 8.87 2.61
N LEU A 89 9.50 9.17 1.48
CA LEU A 89 8.04 9.15 1.35
C LEU A 89 7.63 8.13 0.29
N GLU A 90 6.89 7.13 0.71
CA GLU A 90 6.26 6.13 -0.16
C GLU A 90 4.76 6.42 -0.21
N HIS A 91 4.35 7.17 -1.22
CA HIS A 91 2.96 7.54 -1.45
C HIS A 91 2.23 6.49 -2.32
N GLY A 92 0.96 6.76 -2.64
CA GLY A 92 0.24 5.97 -3.62
C GLY A 92 0.85 6.07 -5.02
N GLY A 93 0.38 5.26 -5.95
CA GLY A 93 0.90 5.19 -7.31
C GLY A 93 -0.21 5.08 -8.34
N ALA A 94 0.17 5.07 -9.61
CA ALA A 94 -0.72 4.86 -10.75
C ALA A 94 -0.44 3.52 -11.48
N ALA A 95 0.66 2.85 -11.15
CA ALA A 95 1.11 1.54 -11.66
C ALA A 95 0.68 1.27 -13.12
N PRO A 96 1.25 1.99 -14.11
CA PRO A 96 0.88 1.82 -15.50
C PRO A 96 1.40 0.50 -16.05
N VAL A 97 0.59 -0.14 -16.92
CA VAL A 97 0.96 -1.35 -17.66
C VAL A 97 0.83 -1.06 -19.15
N ILE A 98 1.82 -1.47 -19.94
CA ILE A 98 1.81 -1.41 -21.38
C ILE A 98 1.59 -2.83 -21.92
N VAL A 99 0.56 -3.00 -22.77
CA VAL A 99 0.24 -4.28 -23.41
C VAL A 99 0.44 -4.11 -24.92
N HIS A 100 1.50 -4.72 -25.42
CA HIS A 100 1.85 -4.68 -26.85
C HIS A 100 0.99 -5.66 -27.67
N GLU A 101 0.97 -5.52 -28.99
CA GLU A 101 0.13 -6.31 -29.89
C GLU A 101 0.42 -7.81 -29.89
N ASP A 102 1.66 -8.20 -29.60
CA ASP A 102 2.12 -9.59 -29.51
C ASP A 102 1.96 -10.21 -28.11
N ALA A 103 1.35 -9.49 -27.17
CA ALA A 103 1.17 -9.98 -25.82
C ALA A 103 0.18 -11.16 -25.75
N ASP A 104 0.53 -12.20 -24.99
CA ASP A 104 -0.35 -13.33 -24.72
C ASP A 104 -1.43 -12.93 -23.72
N LEU A 105 -2.63 -12.59 -24.22
CA LEU A 105 -3.75 -12.16 -23.40
C LEU A 105 -4.21 -13.21 -22.40
N SER A 106 -3.95 -14.50 -22.62
CA SER A 106 -4.27 -15.56 -21.66
C SER A 106 -3.44 -15.46 -20.36
N LYS A 107 -2.28 -14.84 -20.42
CA LYS A 107 -1.42 -14.54 -19.26
C LYS A 107 -1.62 -13.12 -18.73
N VAL A 108 -1.80 -12.16 -19.64
CA VAL A 108 -1.92 -10.75 -19.29
C VAL A 108 -3.21 -10.46 -18.52
N VAL A 109 -4.35 -11.00 -18.96
CA VAL A 109 -5.65 -10.73 -18.33
C VAL A 109 -5.69 -11.18 -16.86
N PRO A 110 -5.32 -12.41 -16.51
CA PRO A 110 -5.26 -12.81 -15.09
C PRO A 110 -4.29 -11.95 -14.25
N ALA A 111 -3.16 -11.55 -14.82
CA ALA A 111 -2.19 -10.69 -14.13
C ALA A 111 -2.75 -9.28 -13.89
N LEU A 112 -3.45 -8.70 -14.86
CA LEU A 112 -4.11 -7.39 -14.72
C LEU A 112 -5.26 -7.43 -13.71
N LEU A 113 -6.08 -8.48 -13.73
CA LEU A 113 -7.15 -8.67 -12.75
C LEU A 113 -6.58 -8.77 -11.33
N ARG A 114 -5.57 -9.61 -11.13
CA ARG A 114 -4.89 -9.70 -9.84
C ARG A 114 -4.25 -8.37 -9.43
N GLY A 115 -3.54 -7.72 -10.33
CA GLY A 115 -2.85 -6.45 -10.07
C GLY A 115 -3.79 -5.29 -9.78
N GLY A 116 -4.99 -5.27 -10.39
CA GLY A 116 -5.97 -4.20 -10.21
C GLY A 116 -6.87 -4.39 -8.99
N TYR A 117 -7.24 -5.65 -8.68
CA TYR A 117 -8.25 -5.93 -7.65
C TYR A 117 -7.69 -6.52 -6.35
N TYR A 118 -6.41 -6.87 -6.29
CA TYR A 118 -5.75 -7.32 -5.07
C TYR A 118 -5.97 -6.33 -3.92
N HIS A 119 -6.37 -6.82 -2.75
CA HIS A 119 -6.80 -6.01 -1.60
C HIS A 119 -7.84 -4.92 -1.94
N ALA A 120 -8.76 -5.20 -2.85
CA ALA A 120 -9.74 -4.22 -3.35
C ALA A 120 -9.08 -2.95 -3.94
N GLY A 121 -7.93 -3.10 -4.61
CA GLY A 121 -7.17 -1.98 -5.18
C GLY A 121 -6.43 -1.09 -4.17
N GLN A 122 -6.45 -1.44 -2.88
CA GLN A 122 -5.87 -0.60 -1.81
C GLN A 122 -4.37 -0.85 -1.61
N VAL A 123 -3.61 -0.85 -2.69
CA VAL A 123 -2.15 -1.06 -2.71
C VAL A 123 -1.48 -0.02 -3.58
N CYS A 124 -0.33 0.50 -3.17
CA CYS A 124 0.44 1.49 -3.94
C CYS A 124 0.86 1.00 -5.33
N VAL A 125 1.01 -0.31 -5.51
CA VAL A 125 1.34 -0.96 -6.80
C VAL A 125 0.11 -1.47 -7.56
N SER A 126 -1.11 -1.15 -7.12
CA SER A 126 -2.33 -1.55 -7.81
C SER A 126 -2.38 -0.97 -9.23
N VAL A 127 -2.62 -1.82 -10.21
CA VAL A 127 -2.72 -1.41 -11.62
C VAL A 127 -3.92 -0.50 -11.81
N GLN A 128 -3.67 0.74 -12.23
CA GLN A 128 -4.72 1.75 -12.43
C GLN A 128 -4.84 2.18 -13.87
N ARG A 129 -3.80 2.02 -14.68
CA ARG A 129 -3.78 2.42 -16.08
C ARG A 129 -3.21 1.32 -16.95
N VAL A 130 -3.95 0.93 -17.99
CA VAL A 130 -3.51 -0.04 -18.97
C VAL A 130 -3.46 0.64 -20.35
N PHE A 131 -2.25 0.74 -20.90
CA PHE A 131 -2.01 1.25 -22.25
C PHE A 131 -1.94 0.06 -23.20
N ALA A 132 -3.04 -0.21 -23.89
CA ALA A 132 -3.13 -1.33 -24.82
C ALA A 132 -2.90 -0.87 -26.26
N HIS A 133 -2.13 -1.66 -27.03
CA HIS A 133 -2.02 -1.45 -28.46
C HIS A 133 -3.41 -1.51 -29.11
N HIS A 134 -3.68 -0.64 -30.08
CA HIS A 134 -5.01 -0.45 -30.66
C HIS A 134 -5.62 -1.73 -31.26
N GLN A 135 -4.81 -2.63 -31.81
CA GLN A 135 -5.27 -3.88 -32.41
C GLN A 135 -5.86 -4.86 -31.38
N ILE A 136 -5.32 -4.90 -30.16
CA ILE A 136 -5.77 -5.82 -29.12
C ILE A 136 -6.71 -5.18 -28.09
N LYS A 137 -6.90 -3.85 -28.16
CA LYS A 137 -7.67 -3.11 -27.14
C LYS A 137 -9.06 -3.69 -26.91
N ARG A 138 -9.81 -3.99 -28.00
CA ARG A 138 -11.18 -4.51 -27.87
C ARG A 138 -11.22 -5.84 -27.16
N GLU A 139 -10.40 -6.79 -27.61
CA GLU A 139 -10.34 -8.13 -27.04
C GLU A 139 -9.88 -8.08 -25.58
N LEU A 140 -8.88 -7.24 -25.25
CA LEU A 140 -8.41 -7.05 -23.88
C LEU A 140 -9.52 -6.54 -22.96
N VAL A 141 -10.30 -5.54 -23.39
CA VAL A 141 -11.42 -4.98 -22.62
C VAL A 141 -12.51 -6.02 -22.39
N GLU A 142 -12.89 -6.77 -23.44
CA GLU A 142 -13.90 -7.83 -23.34
C GLU A 142 -13.46 -8.89 -22.31
N ARG A 143 -12.23 -9.41 -22.42
CA ARG A 143 -11.69 -10.41 -21.49
C ARG A 143 -11.53 -9.89 -20.07
N LEU A 144 -11.14 -8.63 -19.87
CA LEU A 144 -11.04 -8.01 -18.55
C LEU A 144 -12.42 -7.88 -17.90
N ASN A 145 -13.44 -7.47 -18.64
CA ASN A 145 -14.81 -7.37 -18.12
C ASN A 145 -15.36 -8.74 -17.73
N GLU A 146 -15.18 -9.76 -18.56
CA GLU A 146 -15.58 -11.13 -18.25
C GLU A 146 -14.87 -11.65 -17.01
N GLY A 147 -13.56 -11.47 -16.92
CA GLY A 147 -12.78 -11.92 -15.77
C GLY A 147 -13.11 -11.14 -14.48
N ALA A 148 -13.35 -9.83 -14.57
CA ALA A 148 -13.72 -9.02 -13.42
C ALA A 148 -15.11 -9.42 -12.86
N ALA A 149 -16.06 -9.75 -13.75
CA ALA A 149 -17.38 -10.22 -13.34
C ALA A 149 -17.36 -11.58 -12.61
N GLN A 150 -16.30 -12.36 -12.75
CA GLN A 150 -16.13 -13.65 -12.09
C GLN A 150 -15.41 -13.55 -10.75
N LEU A 151 -14.88 -12.39 -10.37
CA LEU A 151 -14.19 -12.21 -9.11
C LEU A 151 -15.15 -12.39 -7.92
N ILE A 152 -14.74 -13.22 -6.97
CA ILE A 152 -15.52 -13.48 -5.75
C ILE A 152 -15.22 -12.37 -4.75
N VAL A 153 -16.21 -11.50 -4.54
CA VAL A 153 -16.19 -10.45 -3.52
C VAL A 153 -16.89 -10.96 -2.26
N GLY A 154 -16.25 -10.88 -1.10
CA GLY A 154 -16.87 -11.44 0.10
C GLY A 154 -16.07 -11.24 1.39
N ASP A 155 -16.42 -12.06 2.38
CA ASP A 155 -15.76 -12.08 3.69
C ASP A 155 -14.29 -12.52 3.53
N PRO A 156 -13.32 -11.75 4.07
CA PRO A 156 -11.90 -12.08 3.97
C PRO A 156 -11.49 -13.34 4.75
N THR A 157 -12.35 -13.88 5.60
CA THR A 157 -12.12 -15.15 6.31
C THR A 157 -12.50 -16.38 5.49
N ASP A 158 -13.22 -16.21 4.36
CA ASP A 158 -13.51 -17.28 3.41
C ASP A 158 -12.35 -17.37 2.41
N GLU A 159 -11.72 -18.55 2.32
CA GLU A 159 -10.60 -18.83 1.39
C GLU A 159 -10.96 -18.64 -0.09
N LYS A 160 -12.23 -18.66 -0.44
CA LYS A 160 -12.71 -18.43 -1.81
C LYS A 160 -12.75 -16.95 -2.17
N THR A 161 -12.74 -16.05 -1.18
CA THR A 161 -12.81 -14.61 -1.40
C THR A 161 -11.54 -14.11 -2.08
N GLN A 162 -11.69 -13.48 -3.24
CA GLN A 162 -10.60 -12.89 -4.02
C GLN A 162 -10.47 -11.38 -3.77
N VAL A 163 -11.59 -10.72 -3.46
CA VAL A 163 -11.66 -9.28 -3.19
C VAL A 163 -12.39 -9.07 -1.86
N GLY A 164 -11.66 -8.62 -0.86
CA GLY A 164 -12.18 -8.31 0.46
C GLY A 164 -12.76 -6.90 0.55
N PRO A 165 -13.16 -6.45 1.75
CA PRO A 165 -13.77 -5.15 1.97
C PRO A 165 -12.76 -4.00 1.84
N LEU A 166 -13.28 -2.80 1.65
CA LEU A 166 -12.52 -1.56 1.85
C LEU A 166 -12.21 -1.38 3.34
N ILE A 167 -11.08 -0.73 3.63
CA ILE A 167 -10.60 -0.53 5.01
C ILE A 167 -11.55 0.35 5.86
N ARG A 168 -12.36 1.21 5.23
CA ARG A 168 -13.30 2.12 5.90
C ARG A 168 -14.52 2.37 5.03
N ALA A 169 -15.69 2.51 5.65
CA ALA A 169 -16.93 2.84 4.95
C ALA A 169 -16.87 4.19 4.19
N GLN A 170 -16.15 5.16 4.73
CA GLN A 170 -15.94 6.48 4.09
C GLN A 170 -15.28 6.40 2.70
N GLU A 171 -14.49 5.35 2.43
CA GLU A 171 -13.87 5.14 1.13
C GLU A 171 -14.90 4.82 0.04
N ILE A 172 -16.04 4.24 0.41
CA ILE A 172 -17.15 3.95 -0.52
C ILE A 172 -17.69 5.25 -1.11
N GLU A 173 -17.95 6.24 -0.27
CA GLU A 173 -18.47 7.54 -0.70
C GLU A 173 -17.49 8.24 -1.66
N ARG A 174 -16.20 8.21 -1.32
CA ARG A 174 -15.14 8.80 -2.15
C ARG A 174 -15.03 8.10 -3.51
N ILE A 175 -15.07 6.77 -3.54
CA ILE A 175 -14.98 5.98 -4.78
C ILE A 175 -16.22 6.23 -5.65
N ASN A 176 -17.40 6.25 -5.06
CA ASN A 176 -18.65 6.53 -5.79
C ASN A 176 -18.65 7.95 -6.39
N ALA A 177 -18.13 8.95 -5.67
CA ALA A 177 -17.97 10.29 -6.19
C ALA A 177 -17.02 10.31 -7.41
N TRP A 178 -15.88 9.62 -7.34
CA TRP A 178 -14.96 9.53 -8.48
C TRP A 178 -15.54 8.77 -9.67
N ALA A 179 -16.30 7.70 -9.43
CA ALA A 179 -16.97 6.99 -10.51
C ALA A 179 -18.00 7.89 -11.23
N GLY A 180 -18.77 8.68 -10.43
CA GLY A 180 -19.73 9.63 -11.00
C GLY A 180 -19.10 10.85 -11.71
N GLU A 181 -17.84 11.18 -11.44
CA GLU A 181 -17.09 12.21 -12.20
C GLU A 181 -16.58 11.67 -13.55
N ALA A 182 -16.48 10.35 -13.70
CA ALA A 182 -15.93 9.71 -14.88
C ALA A 182 -16.99 9.40 -15.96
N ASP A 183 -18.29 9.39 -15.57
CA ASP A 183 -19.44 9.19 -16.46
C ASP A 183 -19.86 10.53 -17.12
#